data_8383fdaf10c7b6d12b66f4f0604cd2e3
#
_entry.id   8383fdaf10c7b6d12b66f4f0604cd2e3
#
_cell.length_a   1.000
_cell.length_b   1.000
_cell.length_c   1.000
_cell.angle_alpha   90.00
_cell.angle_beta   90.00
_cell.angle_gamma   90.00
#
_symmetry.space_group_name_H-M   'P 1'
#
loop_
_entity.id
_entity.type
_entity.pdbx_description
1 polymer ?
#
loop_
_entity_poly.entity_id
_entity_poly.type
_entity_poly.pdbx_seq_one_letter_code
_entity_poly.pdbx_strand_id
1 'polypeptide(L)'
;LAKLVDAGHLQAWDDLAAVRLFAPELFATRKISEIVEVCSLSDQVATAQIPEEILRILRGKPDSESRVFYGFPVQHELYAADVVPMVDETIARYGPSEWRAGVLTNELHGHLGIYATIGVKMGIRAREYFNIGVDDIEVTTYAGHNPPISCMNDGLQVGTGASVGHGLITVAENDPPRPEARFSFKGKT
;
A
#
# COMPACT_ATOMS: atom_id res chain seq x y z
N LEU A 1 5.99 18.55 13.72
CA LEU A 1 4.73 17.81 13.74
C LEU A 1 3.82 18.28 14.88
N ALA A 2 4.26 18.23 16.15
CA ALA A 2 3.47 18.67 17.31
C ALA A 2 2.86 20.06 17.12
N LYS A 3 3.66 21.05 16.69
CA LYS A 3 3.17 22.42 16.43
C LYS A 3 2.09 22.50 15.34
N LEU A 4 2.08 21.58 14.36
CA LEU A 4 1.06 21.55 13.31
C LEU A 4 -0.23 20.90 13.82
N VAL A 5 -0.12 19.89 14.68
CA VAL A 5 -1.28 19.26 15.34
C VAL A 5 -1.92 20.24 16.32
N ASP A 6 -1.13 20.93 17.16
CA ASP A 6 -1.61 21.92 18.13
C ASP A 6 -2.28 23.13 17.45
N ALA A 7 -1.85 23.48 16.24
CA ALA A 7 -2.47 24.54 15.44
C ALA A 7 -3.73 24.10 14.68
N GLY A 8 -4.17 22.84 14.82
CA GLY A 8 -5.33 22.30 14.10
C GLY A 8 -5.12 22.14 12.60
N HIS A 9 -3.88 22.24 12.10
CA HIS A 9 -3.55 22.11 10.69
C HIS A 9 -3.30 20.68 10.24
N LEU A 10 -3.16 19.73 11.16
CA LEU A 10 -2.96 18.32 10.87
C LEU A 10 -3.99 17.48 11.64
N GLN A 11 -4.81 16.74 10.92
CA GLN A 11 -5.68 15.72 11.51
C GLN A 11 -4.97 14.37 11.37
N ALA A 12 -4.40 13.88 12.48
CA ALA A 12 -3.57 12.68 12.51
C ALA A 12 -4.39 11.41 12.82
N TRP A 13 -5.60 11.28 12.27
CA TRP A 13 -6.47 10.12 12.55
C TRP A 13 -5.86 8.81 12.06
N ASP A 14 -5.30 8.82 10.86
CA ASP A 14 -4.66 7.63 10.27
C ASP A 14 -3.37 7.27 11.04
N ASP A 15 -2.61 8.29 11.45
CA ASP A 15 -1.42 8.11 12.28
C ASP A 15 -1.77 7.53 13.66
N LEU A 16 -2.88 7.97 14.26
CA LEU A 16 -3.37 7.42 15.54
C LEU A 16 -3.83 5.98 15.40
N ALA A 17 -4.40 5.59 14.27
CA ALA A 17 -4.74 4.19 14.00
C ALA A 17 -3.48 3.31 13.94
N ALA A 18 -2.41 3.79 13.29
CA ALA A 18 -1.13 3.12 13.27
C ALA A 18 -0.51 3.03 14.69
N VAL A 19 -0.53 4.12 15.44
CA VAL A 19 -0.05 4.12 16.83
C VAL A 19 -0.86 3.13 17.69
N ARG A 20 -2.18 3.06 17.52
CA ARG A 20 -3.04 2.07 18.23
C ARG A 20 -2.65 0.64 17.91
N LEU A 21 -2.23 0.35 16.69
CA LEU A 21 -1.80 -0.98 16.26
C LEU A 21 -0.46 -1.38 16.89
N PHE A 22 0.49 -0.45 16.99
CA PHE A 22 1.87 -0.73 17.42
C PHE A 22 2.17 -0.40 18.90
N ALA A 23 1.34 0.42 19.52
CA ALA A 23 1.45 0.84 20.92
C ALA A 23 0.06 0.89 21.58
N PRO A 24 -0.64 -0.28 21.68
CA PRO A 24 -2.00 -0.35 22.19
C PRO A 24 -2.14 0.13 23.64
N GLU A 25 -1.08 0.07 24.43
CA GLU A 25 -1.04 0.51 25.84
C GLU A 25 -1.27 2.02 26.00
N LEU A 26 -1.08 2.81 24.95
CA LEU A 26 -1.35 4.26 24.96
C LEU A 26 -2.85 4.60 24.87
N PHE A 27 -3.70 3.60 24.65
CA PHE A 27 -5.13 3.79 24.43
C PHE A 27 -6.00 3.10 25.50
N ALA A 28 -7.05 3.80 25.90
CA ALA A 28 -8.16 3.20 26.62
C ALA A 28 -9.23 2.73 25.63
N THR A 29 -9.75 1.53 25.85
CA THR A 29 -10.79 0.94 25.02
C THR A 29 -12.09 0.84 25.79
N ARG A 30 -13.20 1.31 25.22
CA ARG A 30 -14.54 1.18 25.79
C ARG A 30 -15.45 0.42 24.82
N LYS A 31 -16.01 -0.68 25.27
CA LYS A 31 -16.98 -1.45 24.52
C LYS A 31 -18.33 -0.72 24.51
N ILE A 32 -18.88 -0.49 23.32
CA ILE A 32 -20.19 0.14 23.11
C ILE A 32 -21.25 -0.93 22.84
N SER A 33 -20.89 -1.98 22.10
CA SER A 33 -21.75 -3.13 21.83
C SER A 33 -20.91 -4.40 21.71
N GLU A 34 -21.54 -5.54 21.40
CA GLU A 34 -20.81 -6.80 21.23
C GLU A 34 -19.76 -6.75 20.10
N ILE A 35 -19.97 -5.89 19.11
CA ILE A 35 -19.14 -5.79 17.90
C ILE A 35 -18.46 -4.43 17.73
N VAL A 36 -18.72 -3.45 18.62
CA VAL A 36 -18.16 -2.09 18.50
C VAL A 36 -17.39 -1.74 19.76
N GLU A 37 -16.13 -1.42 19.59
CA GLU A 37 -15.26 -0.83 20.61
C GLU A 37 -14.79 0.54 20.17
N VAL A 38 -14.75 1.51 21.09
CA VAL A 38 -14.17 2.83 20.86
C VAL A 38 -12.87 2.93 21.63
N CYS A 39 -11.82 3.31 20.90
CA CYS A 39 -10.52 3.59 21.46
C CYS A 39 -10.33 5.10 21.61
N SER A 40 -9.84 5.53 22.75
CA SER A 40 -9.42 6.91 23.02
C SER A 40 -8.02 6.88 23.61
N LEU A 41 -7.27 7.98 23.48
CA LEU A 41 -6.00 8.10 24.20
C LEU A 41 -6.26 7.96 25.70
N SER A 42 -5.40 7.22 26.37
CA SER A 42 -5.44 7.08 27.83
C SER A 42 -5.17 8.42 28.49
N ASP A 43 -5.90 8.74 29.56
CA ASP A 43 -5.74 9.99 30.32
C ASP A 43 -4.32 10.20 30.87
N GLN A 44 -3.52 9.14 30.93
CA GLN A 44 -2.14 9.15 31.41
C GLN A 44 -1.12 9.38 30.31
N VAL A 45 -1.56 9.39 29.03
CA VAL A 45 -0.66 9.61 27.89
C VAL A 45 -0.42 11.09 27.70
N ALA A 46 0.81 11.51 27.92
CA ALA A 46 1.19 12.87 27.56
C ALA A 46 1.10 13.04 26.03
N THR A 47 0.43 14.09 25.59
CA THR A 47 0.27 14.45 24.16
C THR A 47 1.62 14.48 23.42
N ALA A 48 2.73 14.72 24.12
CA ALA A 48 4.09 14.69 23.58
C ALA A 48 4.57 13.28 23.17
N GLN A 49 3.98 12.19 23.72
CA GLN A 49 4.40 10.81 23.41
C GLN A 49 3.94 10.37 22.02
N ILE A 50 2.80 10.88 21.55
CA ILE A 50 2.23 10.48 20.25
C ILE A 50 3.13 10.89 19.07
N PRO A 51 3.66 12.12 18.98
CA PRO A 51 4.59 12.47 17.91
C PRO A 51 5.88 11.66 17.92
N GLU A 52 6.38 11.29 19.09
CA GLU A 52 7.58 10.43 19.22
C GLU A 52 7.29 9.01 18.71
N GLU A 53 6.14 8.46 19.05
CA GLU A 53 5.72 7.14 18.61
C GLU A 53 5.47 7.09 17.09
N ILE A 54 4.82 8.10 16.52
CA ILE A 54 4.67 8.24 15.07
C ILE A 54 6.05 8.27 14.40
N LEU A 55 6.98 9.07 14.92
CA LEU A 55 8.34 9.12 14.37
C LEU A 55 9.08 7.79 14.50
N ARG A 56 8.85 7.03 15.58
CA ARG A 56 9.41 5.70 15.77
C ARG A 56 8.91 4.73 14.71
N ILE A 57 7.61 4.73 14.44
CA ILE A 57 6.97 3.90 13.41
C ILE A 57 7.50 4.29 12.02
N LEU A 58 7.50 5.58 11.68
CA LEU A 58 7.95 6.08 10.37
C LEU A 58 9.45 5.84 10.10
N ARG A 59 10.29 5.80 11.14
CA ARG A 59 11.72 5.50 11.00
C ARG A 59 12.00 4.03 10.69
N GLY A 60 10.98 3.20 10.63
CA GLY A 60 11.13 1.78 10.29
C GLY A 60 12.02 1.00 11.26
N LYS A 61 12.08 1.43 12.52
CA LYS A 61 12.66 0.68 13.65
C LYS A 61 11.54 0.28 14.63
N PRO A 62 10.48 -0.43 14.17
CA PRO A 62 9.63 -1.12 15.09
C PRO A 62 10.48 -2.14 15.81
N ASP A 63 10.19 -2.41 17.07
CA ASP A 63 10.72 -3.59 17.72
C ASP A 63 10.46 -4.81 16.84
N SER A 64 11.36 -5.78 16.90
CA SER A 64 11.28 -6.98 16.04
C SER A 64 9.90 -7.65 16.07
N GLU A 65 9.16 -7.50 17.16
CA GLU A 65 7.84 -8.07 17.39
C GLU A 65 6.69 -7.31 16.68
N SER A 66 6.91 -6.07 16.24
CA SER A 66 5.88 -5.23 15.60
C SER A 66 5.92 -5.25 14.06
N ARG A 67 6.79 -6.04 13.44
CA ARG A 67 6.81 -6.22 11.99
C ARG A 67 5.69 -7.13 11.55
N VAL A 68 4.89 -6.68 10.58
CA VAL A 68 3.85 -7.52 9.97
C VAL A 68 4.47 -8.68 9.20
N PHE A 69 5.56 -8.41 8.46
CA PHE A 69 6.31 -9.43 7.75
C PHE A 69 7.81 -9.31 7.96
N TYR A 70 8.47 -10.44 8.27
CA TYR A 70 9.91 -10.57 8.26
C TYR A 70 10.39 -11.10 6.91
N GLY A 71 11.40 -10.45 6.34
CA GLY A 71 12.06 -10.93 5.12
C GLY A 71 11.20 -10.94 3.85
N PHE A 72 9.95 -10.42 3.90
CA PHE A 72 9.18 -10.19 2.69
C PHE A 72 9.85 -9.11 1.81
N PRO A 73 10.00 -9.32 0.50
CA PRO A 73 9.46 -10.41 -0.29
C PRO A 73 10.43 -11.56 -0.61
N VAL A 74 11.57 -11.68 0.07
CA VAL A 74 12.70 -12.55 -0.36
C VAL A 74 12.81 -13.89 0.37
N GLN A 75 12.20 -14.04 1.54
CA GLN A 75 12.29 -15.29 2.32
C GLN A 75 11.39 -16.38 1.75
N HIS A 76 11.97 -17.55 1.46
CA HIS A 76 11.30 -18.68 0.84
C HIS A 76 10.19 -19.28 1.71
N GLU A 77 10.34 -19.21 3.02
CA GLU A 77 9.36 -19.73 4.00
C GLU A 77 8.01 -19.01 3.96
N LEU A 78 7.95 -17.84 3.31
CA LEU A 78 6.72 -17.08 3.11
C LEU A 78 5.85 -17.62 1.98
N TYR A 79 6.39 -18.50 1.11
CA TYR A 79 5.76 -18.92 -0.14
C TYR A 79 5.38 -20.39 -0.14
N ALA A 80 4.33 -20.71 -0.92
CA ALA A 80 3.97 -22.08 -1.21
C ALA A 80 5.11 -22.79 -1.96
N ALA A 81 5.21 -24.10 -1.78
CA ALA A 81 6.34 -24.90 -2.27
C ALA A 81 6.52 -24.86 -3.80
N ASP A 82 5.45 -24.68 -4.55
CA ASP A 82 5.46 -24.54 -6.01
C ASP A 82 5.89 -23.13 -6.48
N VAL A 83 5.82 -22.14 -5.61
CA VAL A 83 6.26 -20.76 -5.88
C VAL A 83 7.73 -20.56 -5.58
N VAL A 84 8.26 -21.23 -4.55
CA VAL A 84 9.66 -21.09 -4.08
C VAL A 84 10.70 -21.13 -5.22
N PRO A 85 10.64 -22.04 -6.20
CA PRO A 85 11.63 -22.10 -7.29
C PRO A 85 11.69 -20.83 -8.15
N MET A 86 10.61 -20.04 -8.19
CA MET A 86 10.53 -18.81 -9.00
C MET A 86 10.99 -17.55 -8.29
N VAL A 87 11.10 -17.57 -6.95
CA VAL A 87 11.38 -16.37 -6.14
C VAL A 87 12.69 -15.73 -6.55
N ASP A 88 13.79 -16.47 -6.43
CA ASP A 88 15.14 -15.95 -6.68
C ASP A 88 15.35 -15.56 -8.14
N GLU A 89 14.87 -16.37 -9.08
CA GLU A 89 14.99 -16.08 -10.50
C GLU A 89 14.22 -14.81 -10.87
N THR A 90 13.00 -14.66 -10.36
CA THR A 90 12.16 -13.50 -10.64
C THR A 90 12.74 -12.23 -10.03
N ILE A 91 13.23 -12.32 -8.79
CA ILE A 91 13.89 -11.19 -8.12
C ILE A 91 15.18 -10.80 -8.85
N ALA A 92 16.01 -11.76 -9.24
CA ALA A 92 17.24 -11.50 -9.98
C ALA A 92 16.98 -10.84 -11.34
N ARG A 93 15.89 -11.22 -12.01
CA ARG A 93 15.54 -10.73 -13.35
C ARG A 93 14.80 -9.40 -13.35
N TYR A 94 13.91 -9.17 -12.40
CA TYR A 94 12.97 -8.04 -12.40
C TYR A 94 13.08 -7.13 -11.17
N GLY A 95 13.84 -7.54 -10.19
CA GLY A 95 14.01 -6.83 -8.93
C GLY A 95 12.97 -7.16 -7.85
N PRO A 96 13.32 -6.90 -6.59
CA PRO A 96 12.45 -7.20 -5.45
C PRO A 96 11.15 -6.37 -5.43
N SER A 97 11.17 -5.16 -5.98
CA SER A 97 9.98 -4.30 -6.05
C SER A 97 8.91 -4.86 -6.97
N GLU A 98 9.31 -5.39 -8.14
CA GLU A 98 8.36 -6.01 -9.08
C GLU A 98 7.83 -7.34 -8.52
N TRP A 99 8.69 -8.16 -7.92
CA TRP A 99 8.26 -9.38 -7.23
C TRP A 99 7.26 -9.09 -6.12
N ARG A 100 7.59 -8.15 -5.23
CA ARG A 100 6.70 -7.71 -4.15
C ARG A 100 5.33 -7.27 -4.68
N ALA A 101 5.32 -6.42 -5.71
CA ALA A 101 4.08 -5.93 -6.30
C ALA A 101 3.27 -7.08 -6.93
N GLY A 102 3.92 -8.04 -7.57
CA GLY A 102 3.26 -9.24 -8.08
C GLY A 102 2.60 -10.07 -6.99
N VAL A 103 3.31 -10.36 -5.91
CA VAL A 103 2.76 -11.11 -4.77
C VAL A 103 1.56 -10.38 -4.15
N LEU A 104 1.71 -9.08 -3.87
CA LEU A 104 0.60 -8.29 -3.30
C LEU A 104 -0.61 -8.21 -4.23
N THR A 105 -0.38 -8.14 -5.54
CA THR A 105 -1.46 -8.19 -6.53
C THR A 105 -2.16 -9.54 -6.53
N ASN A 106 -1.42 -10.65 -6.40
CA ASN A 106 -2.00 -11.98 -6.27
C ASN A 106 -2.93 -12.06 -5.05
N GLU A 107 -2.48 -11.58 -3.91
CA GLU A 107 -3.26 -11.59 -2.66
C GLU A 107 -4.50 -10.69 -2.74
N LEU A 108 -4.40 -9.54 -3.39
CA LEU A 108 -5.53 -8.62 -3.60
C LEU A 108 -6.56 -9.20 -4.58
N HIS A 109 -6.08 -9.76 -5.71
CA HIS A 109 -6.91 -10.17 -6.85
C HIS A 109 -7.38 -11.64 -6.77
N GLY A 110 -6.80 -12.42 -5.85
CA GLY A 110 -7.07 -13.86 -5.68
C GLY A 110 -6.32 -14.77 -6.66
N HIS A 111 -5.67 -14.24 -7.69
CA HIS A 111 -4.75 -14.93 -8.58
C HIS A 111 -3.94 -13.94 -9.43
N LEU A 112 -2.77 -14.33 -9.90
CA LEU A 112 -1.95 -13.51 -10.77
C LEU A 112 -2.15 -13.89 -12.25
N GLY A 113 -3.20 -13.33 -12.86
CA GLY A 113 -3.48 -13.48 -14.29
C GLY A 113 -2.63 -12.55 -15.15
N ILE A 114 -2.74 -12.75 -16.49
CA ILE A 114 -1.94 -11.99 -17.48
C ILE A 114 -2.15 -10.48 -17.33
N TYR A 115 -3.39 -10.02 -17.27
CA TYR A 115 -3.67 -8.57 -17.20
C TYR A 115 -3.27 -7.95 -15.86
N ALA A 116 -3.44 -8.67 -14.74
CA ALA A 116 -2.94 -8.23 -13.45
C ALA A 116 -1.41 -8.08 -13.47
N THR A 117 -0.70 -9.04 -14.05
CA THR A 117 0.77 -8.98 -14.25
C THR A 117 1.19 -7.81 -15.15
N ILE A 118 0.47 -7.56 -16.24
CA ILE A 118 0.71 -6.41 -17.11
C ILE A 118 0.59 -5.11 -16.30
N GLY A 119 -0.48 -4.97 -15.51
CA GLY A 119 -0.69 -3.80 -14.65
C GLY A 119 0.45 -3.56 -13.68
N VAL A 120 0.93 -4.62 -12.99
CA VAL A 120 2.11 -4.55 -12.12
C VAL A 120 3.33 -4.00 -12.87
N LYS A 121 3.65 -4.61 -14.02
CA LYS A 121 4.82 -4.23 -14.81
C LYS A 121 4.74 -2.80 -15.32
N MET A 122 3.58 -2.39 -15.81
CA MET A 122 3.34 -1.01 -16.26
C MET A 122 3.55 -0.02 -15.11
N GLY A 123 2.97 -0.30 -13.93
CA GLY A 123 3.11 0.54 -12.74
C GLY A 123 4.55 0.69 -12.27
N ILE A 124 5.29 -0.42 -12.18
CA ILE A 124 6.72 -0.39 -11.80
C ILE A 124 7.53 0.42 -12.83
N ARG A 125 7.33 0.19 -14.15
CA ARG A 125 8.05 0.94 -15.21
C ARG A 125 7.72 2.43 -15.19
N ALA A 126 6.47 2.81 -14.92
CA ALA A 126 6.10 4.21 -14.79
C ALA A 126 6.83 4.88 -13.61
N ARG A 127 6.89 4.23 -12.45
CA ARG A 127 7.63 4.75 -11.28
C ARG A 127 9.13 4.88 -11.57
N GLU A 128 9.73 3.91 -12.23
CA GLU A 128 11.14 3.97 -12.67
C GLU A 128 11.37 5.13 -13.65
N TYR A 129 10.48 5.31 -14.63
CA TYR A 129 10.57 6.40 -15.61
C TYR A 129 10.54 7.79 -14.95
N PHE A 130 9.64 7.98 -13.98
CA PHE A 130 9.54 9.24 -13.25
C PHE A 130 10.53 9.36 -12.08
N ASN A 131 11.24 8.28 -11.74
CA ASN A 131 12.12 8.18 -10.59
C ASN A 131 11.43 8.55 -9.26
N ILE A 132 10.30 7.90 -8.99
CA ILE A 132 9.44 8.16 -7.83
C ILE A 132 9.11 6.90 -7.04
N GLY A 133 8.66 7.09 -5.80
CA GLY A 133 8.14 6.04 -4.93
C GLY A 133 6.71 5.61 -5.29
N VAL A 134 6.04 4.98 -4.33
CA VAL A 134 4.60 4.69 -4.37
C VAL A 134 3.83 5.97 -4.00
N ASP A 135 2.56 6.05 -4.42
CA ASP A 135 1.58 7.08 -4.05
C ASP A 135 1.84 8.50 -4.61
N ASP A 136 2.81 8.64 -5.51
CA ASP A 136 3.16 9.95 -6.09
C ASP A 136 2.61 10.16 -7.52
N ILE A 137 1.95 9.14 -8.10
CA ILE A 137 1.59 9.10 -9.52
C ILE A 137 0.07 8.99 -9.70
N GLU A 138 -0.47 9.77 -10.61
CA GLU A 138 -1.85 9.63 -11.06
C GLU A 138 -1.95 8.67 -12.24
N VAL A 139 -2.96 7.81 -12.25
CA VAL A 139 -3.19 6.80 -13.27
C VAL A 139 -4.58 6.97 -13.87
N THR A 140 -4.65 7.05 -15.19
CA THR A 140 -5.90 6.85 -15.93
C THR A 140 -5.79 5.55 -16.71
N THR A 141 -6.61 4.56 -16.38
CA THR A 141 -6.66 3.28 -17.08
C THR A 141 -7.81 3.21 -18.06
N TYR A 142 -7.59 2.52 -19.19
CA TYR A 142 -8.58 2.28 -20.23
C TYR A 142 -9.04 0.82 -20.26
N ALA A 143 -8.72 0.05 -19.23
CA ALA A 143 -9.06 -1.36 -19.11
C ALA A 143 -10.53 -1.65 -18.81
N GLY A 144 -11.32 -0.60 -18.54
CA GLY A 144 -12.74 -0.74 -18.21
C GLY A 144 -12.97 -1.45 -16.88
N HIS A 145 -14.20 -1.93 -16.68
CA HIS A 145 -14.66 -2.53 -15.41
C HIS A 145 -14.95 -4.03 -15.52
N ASN A 146 -14.80 -4.63 -16.69
CA ASN A 146 -15.15 -6.04 -16.91
C ASN A 146 -13.91 -6.90 -17.19
N PRO A 147 -13.76 -8.04 -16.48
CA PRO A 147 -12.71 -9.01 -16.79
C PRO A 147 -12.79 -9.51 -18.25
N PRO A 148 -11.67 -9.93 -18.83
CA PRO A 148 -10.37 -10.11 -18.17
C PRO A 148 -9.48 -8.86 -18.20
N ILE A 149 -9.75 -7.86 -19.04
CA ILE A 149 -8.85 -6.70 -19.22
C ILE A 149 -8.80 -5.83 -17.96
N SER A 150 -9.93 -5.65 -17.28
CA SER A 150 -10.02 -4.85 -16.04
C SER A 150 -9.16 -5.37 -14.87
N CYS A 151 -8.75 -6.65 -14.90
CA CYS A 151 -7.80 -7.19 -13.92
C CYS A 151 -6.46 -6.41 -13.89
N MET A 152 -6.14 -5.71 -14.98
CA MET A 152 -5.00 -4.81 -15.06
C MET A 152 -5.06 -3.69 -14.01
N ASN A 153 -6.27 -3.24 -13.64
CA ASN A 153 -6.46 -2.16 -12.68
C ASN A 153 -5.89 -2.50 -11.31
N ASP A 154 -6.03 -3.76 -10.86
CA ASP A 154 -5.49 -4.20 -9.57
C ASP A 154 -3.96 -4.20 -9.59
N GLY A 155 -3.37 -4.70 -10.68
CA GLY A 155 -1.93 -4.63 -10.89
C GLY A 155 -1.38 -3.20 -10.94
N LEU A 156 -2.11 -2.28 -11.58
CA LEU A 156 -1.76 -0.85 -11.61
C LEU A 156 -1.79 -0.24 -10.22
N GLN A 157 -2.85 -0.49 -9.44
CA GLN A 157 -2.97 0.02 -8.07
C GLN A 157 -1.78 -0.40 -7.21
N VAL A 158 -1.46 -1.69 -7.22
CA VAL A 158 -0.36 -2.22 -6.41
C VAL A 158 1.00 -1.76 -6.94
N GLY A 159 1.20 -1.79 -8.26
CA GLY A 159 2.47 -1.43 -8.90
C GLY A 159 2.83 0.05 -8.73
N THR A 160 1.84 0.93 -8.64
CA THR A 160 2.05 2.38 -8.52
C THR A 160 1.81 2.92 -7.12
N GLY A 161 0.92 2.30 -6.32
CA GLY A 161 0.33 2.88 -5.13
C GLY A 161 -0.88 3.80 -5.42
N ALA A 162 -1.15 4.10 -6.69
CA ALA A 162 -2.30 4.90 -7.12
C ALA A 162 -3.59 4.09 -6.93
N SER A 163 -4.12 4.07 -5.72
CA SER A 163 -5.32 3.30 -5.39
C SER A 163 -6.59 4.15 -5.51
N VAL A 164 -7.73 3.45 -5.55
CA VAL A 164 -9.06 4.09 -5.44
C VAL A 164 -9.17 4.86 -4.12
N GLY A 165 -8.65 4.31 -3.01
CA GLY A 165 -8.68 4.94 -1.69
C GLY A 165 -7.88 6.25 -1.63
N HIS A 166 -6.79 6.36 -2.41
CA HIS A 166 -6.01 7.59 -2.54
C HIS A 166 -6.61 8.58 -3.55
N GLY A 167 -7.61 8.18 -4.35
CA GLY A 167 -8.16 9.01 -5.42
C GLY A 167 -7.18 9.25 -6.58
N LEU A 168 -6.16 8.42 -6.72
CA LEU A 168 -5.09 8.58 -7.71
C LEU A 168 -5.26 7.71 -8.96
N ILE A 169 -6.25 6.81 -8.97
CA ILE A 169 -6.57 6.01 -10.16
C ILE A 169 -7.98 6.32 -10.66
N THR A 170 -8.10 6.52 -11.96
CA THR A 170 -9.36 6.72 -12.65
C THR A 170 -9.52 5.67 -13.74
N VAL A 171 -10.66 5.00 -13.79
CA VAL A 171 -11.02 4.13 -14.90
C VAL A 171 -11.81 4.96 -15.93
N ALA A 172 -11.22 5.15 -17.10
CA ALA A 172 -11.85 5.93 -18.16
C ALA A 172 -13.00 5.15 -18.80
N GLU A 173 -14.08 5.88 -19.11
CA GLU A 173 -15.17 5.34 -19.91
C GLU A 173 -14.70 5.21 -21.37
N ASN A 174 -14.56 3.98 -21.85
CA ASN A 174 -14.19 3.69 -23.22
C ASN A 174 -14.75 2.34 -23.69
N ASP A 175 -15.11 2.29 -24.96
CA ASP A 175 -15.58 1.08 -25.63
C ASP A 175 -14.89 0.97 -27.00
N PRO A 176 -14.20 -0.14 -27.29
CA PRO A 176 -13.94 -1.28 -26.41
C PRO A 176 -12.87 -0.96 -25.34
N PRO A 177 -12.87 -1.69 -24.21
CA PRO A 177 -11.80 -1.59 -23.21
C PRO A 177 -10.46 -2.03 -23.80
N ARG A 178 -9.37 -1.36 -23.38
CA ARG A 178 -8.02 -1.61 -23.88
C ARG A 178 -7.03 -1.79 -22.73
N PRO A 179 -6.04 -2.68 -22.85
CA PRO A 179 -4.97 -2.82 -21.85
C PRO A 179 -3.95 -1.65 -21.97
N GLU A 180 -4.43 -0.46 -21.67
CA GLU A 180 -3.73 0.81 -21.81
C GLU A 180 -3.90 1.62 -20.52
N ALA A 181 -2.85 2.34 -20.11
CA ALA A 181 -2.91 3.29 -19.01
C ALA A 181 -2.05 4.52 -19.31
N ARG A 182 -2.51 5.67 -18.84
CA ARG A 182 -1.76 6.92 -18.82
C ARG A 182 -1.28 7.17 -17.40
N PHE A 183 -0.04 7.58 -17.26
CA PHE A 183 0.60 7.92 -16.01
C PHE A 183 0.98 9.38 -16.00
N SER A 184 0.70 10.11 -14.94
CA SER A 184 1.13 11.49 -14.80
C SER A 184 1.73 11.76 -13.41
N PHE A 185 2.76 12.62 -13.42
CA PHE A 185 3.45 13.06 -12.22
C PHE A 185 3.84 14.53 -12.34
N LYS A 186 3.33 15.37 -11.45
CA LYS A 186 3.60 16.82 -11.45
C LYS A 186 3.40 17.48 -12.83
N GLY A 187 2.30 17.13 -13.49
CA GLY A 187 1.96 17.66 -14.81
C GLY A 187 2.77 17.12 -15.99
N LYS A 188 3.64 16.12 -15.79
CA LYS A 188 4.29 15.35 -16.84
C LYS A 188 3.51 14.07 -17.09
N THR A 189 3.41 13.67 -18.35
CA THR A 189 2.69 12.45 -18.77
C THR A 189 3.59 11.59 -19.61
#